data_f81d9cc68abae3016adbc60158cfb93c
#
_entry.id   f81d9cc68abae3016adbc60158cfb93c
#
_cell.length_a   1.000
_cell.length_b   1.000
_cell.length_c   1.000
_cell.angle_alpha   90.00
_cell.angle_beta   90.00
_cell.angle_gamma   90.00
#
_symmetry.space_group_name_H-M   'P 1'
#
loop_
_entity.id
_entity.type
_entity.pdbx_description
1 polymer ?
#
loop_
_entity_poly.entity_id
_entity_poly.type
_entity_poly.pdbx_seq_one_letter_code
_entity_poly.pdbx_strand_id
1 'polypeptide(L)'
;MQCFQGKSVYKGIVMGPVAVLKKNDYQVKRARIEDPEAEVKRVEEAVEVSKKQLGRLYDKAVREVGEASAAIFEVHQMMLEDEDYLESMENMIRTELVNAEYAAAATGDNFAEMFAAMDDEYMKARSADVKDISERLVRNLSGEGDNDLSSMEPSVIVADDLSPSETVQMDKEKILAFVTVHGSTNSHTAILARMMNIPALIGVPMDLNGLKTGMTAVVDGFSGQVIFEPEEDVRKETEKRMQEEAEKQKLLEELKGKENITPDGRKINILSLIHISEPTRLAL
;
A
#
# COMPACT_ATOMS: atom_id res chain seq x y z
N MET A 1 27.16 -5.76 4.85
CA MET A 1 26.41 -4.47 4.80
C MET A 1 26.08 -4.11 3.34
N GLN A 2 24.82 -3.84 3.02
CA GLN A 2 24.39 -3.37 1.71
C GLN A 2 23.62 -2.04 1.93
N CYS A 3 23.94 -1.01 1.16
CA CYS A 3 23.34 0.32 1.29
C CYS A 3 22.71 0.73 -0.05
N PHE A 4 21.46 1.17 -0.01
CA PHE A 4 20.73 1.64 -1.18
C PHE A 4 20.13 3.03 -0.90
N GLN A 5 19.93 3.78 -1.99
CA GLN A 5 19.33 5.10 -1.96
C GLN A 5 17.96 5.06 -2.62
N GLY A 6 16.94 5.51 -1.92
CA GLY A 6 15.58 5.67 -2.42
C GLY A 6 15.07 7.10 -2.27
N LYS A 7 13.84 7.32 -2.71
CA LYS A 7 13.16 8.59 -2.52
C LYS A 7 12.36 8.56 -1.23
N SER A 8 12.68 9.46 -0.30
CA SER A 8 11.95 9.57 0.96
C SER A 8 10.52 10.09 0.75
N VAL A 9 9.56 9.42 1.34
CA VAL A 9 8.14 9.79 1.36
C VAL A 9 7.76 10.41 2.69
N TYR A 10 8.23 9.82 3.78
CA TYR A 10 8.04 10.32 5.14
C TYR A 10 9.33 10.17 5.94
N LYS A 11 9.66 11.23 6.68
CA LYS A 11 10.90 11.34 7.43
C LYS A 11 10.79 10.56 8.74
N GLY A 12 11.87 9.90 9.11
CA GLY A 12 12.01 9.16 10.36
C GLY A 12 13.20 8.24 10.24
N ILE A 13 13.69 7.74 11.36
CA ILE A 13 14.78 6.77 11.39
C ILE A 13 14.36 5.59 12.25
N VAL A 14 14.47 4.39 11.69
CA VAL A 14 14.11 3.14 12.39
C VAL A 14 15.12 2.05 12.08
N MET A 15 15.25 1.11 13.01
CA MET A 15 16.00 -0.10 12.85
C MET A 15 15.16 -1.29 13.32
N GLY A 16 15.12 -2.35 12.54
CA GLY A 16 14.36 -3.54 12.90
C GLY A 16 14.55 -4.69 11.91
N PRO A 17 13.90 -5.84 12.20
CA PRO A 17 13.90 -6.96 11.29
C PRO A 17 13.14 -6.64 10.01
N VAL A 18 13.57 -7.23 8.91
CA VAL A 18 12.95 -7.12 7.60
C VAL A 18 11.87 -8.19 7.44
N ALA A 19 10.72 -7.80 6.91
CA ALA A 19 9.75 -8.71 6.32
C ALA A 19 9.70 -8.47 4.80
N VAL A 20 10.18 -9.44 4.03
CA VAL A 20 10.17 -9.37 2.57
C VAL A 20 8.83 -9.88 2.07
N LEU A 21 8.04 -8.99 1.49
CA LEU A 21 6.81 -9.34 0.79
C LEU A 21 7.13 -9.49 -0.69
N LYS A 22 7.25 -10.72 -1.13
CA LYS A 22 7.36 -11.03 -2.56
C LYS A 22 5.95 -11.13 -3.11
N LYS A 23 5.69 -10.45 -4.23
CA LYS A 23 4.52 -10.79 -5.03
C LYS A 23 4.65 -12.27 -5.38
N ASN A 24 3.66 -13.05 -4.99
CA ASN A 24 3.55 -14.38 -5.54
C ASN A 24 3.29 -14.18 -7.04
N ASP A 25 4.27 -14.50 -7.88
CA ASP A 25 3.99 -14.74 -9.28
C ASP A 25 3.05 -15.94 -9.32
N TYR A 26 1.76 -15.66 -9.24
CA TYR A 26 0.75 -16.69 -9.49
C TYR A 26 0.95 -17.16 -10.92
N GLN A 27 1.76 -18.20 -11.11
CA GLN A 27 1.82 -18.90 -12.39
C GLN A 27 0.50 -19.61 -12.56
N VAL A 28 -0.50 -18.83 -12.96
CA VAL A 28 -1.81 -19.38 -13.29
C VAL A 28 -1.62 -20.27 -14.52
N LYS A 29 -1.77 -21.57 -14.32
CA LYS A 29 -1.64 -22.52 -15.41
C LYS A 29 -2.94 -22.52 -16.21
N ARG A 30 -2.79 -22.36 -17.53
CA ARG A 30 -3.88 -22.58 -18.47
C ARG A 30 -4.26 -24.06 -18.46
N ALA A 31 -5.47 -24.37 -18.05
CA ALA A 31 -6.01 -25.71 -18.05
C ALA A 31 -7.26 -25.77 -18.94
N ARG A 32 -7.42 -26.85 -19.68
CA ARG A 32 -8.62 -27.08 -20.48
C ARG A 32 -9.73 -27.63 -19.61
N ILE A 33 -10.91 -27.11 -19.79
CA ILE A 33 -12.11 -27.49 -19.04
C ILE A 33 -13.12 -28.22 -19.91
N GLU A 34 -14.04 -28.94 -19.28
CA GLU A 34 -15.15 -29.68 -19.96
C GLU A 34 -16.49 -28.95 -19.79
N ASP A 35 -16.68 -28.24 -18.67
CA ASP A 35 -17.94 -27.55 -18.33
C ASP A 35 -17.69 -26.04 -18.15
N PRO A 36 -17.88 -25.23 -19.22
CA PRO A 36 -17.69 -23.78 -19.13
C PRO A 36 -18.63 -23.08 -18.15
N GLU A 37 -19.88 -23.56 -18.04
CA GLU A 37 -20.84 -22.89 -17.16
C GLU A 37 -20.52 -23.13 -15.66
N ALA A 38 -19.93 -24.26 -15.33
CA ALA A 38 -19.40 -24.48 -13.98
C ALA A 38 -18.25 -23.52 -13.64
N GLU A 39 -17.35 -23.23 -14.60
CA GLU A 39 -16.25 -22.28 -14.41
C GLU A 39 -16.75 -20.83 -14.34
N VAL A 40 -17.72 -20.45 -15.16
CA VAL A 40 -18.36 -19.12 -15.07
C VAL A 40 -18.98 -18.92 -13.68
N LYS A 41 -19.69 -19.91 -13.18
CA LYS A 41 -20.25 -19.87 -11.82
C LYS A 41 -19.18 -19.72 -10.74
N ARG A 42 -18.02 -20.36 -10.90
CA ARG A 42 -16.88 -20.16 -9.99
C ARG A 42 -16.39 -18.71 -10.00
N VAL A 43 -16.34 -18.06 -11.18
CA VAL A 43 -16.01 -16.63 -11.28
C VAL A 43 -17.03 -15.78 -10.53
N GLU A 44 -18.32 -15.99 -10.75
CA GLU A 44 -19.40 -15.25 -10.05
C GLU A 44 -19.28 -15.39 -8.53
N GLU A 45 -19.08 -16.62 -8.03
CA GLU A 45 -18.91 -16.89 -6.60
C GLU A 45 -17.65 -16.20 -6.05
N ALA A 46 -16.53 -16.21 -6.79
CA ALA A 46 -15.28 -15.55 -6.40
C ALA A 46 -15.39 -14.02 -6.42
N VAL A 47 -16.15 -13.45 -7.35
CA VAL A 47 -16.48 -12.00 -7.38
C VAL A 47 -17.22 -11.60 -6.11
N GLU A 48 -18.27 -12.35 -5.73
CA GLU A 48 -19.03 -12.06 -4.52
C GLU A 48 -18.19 -12.19 -3.23
N VAL A 49 -17.27 -13.15 -3.18
CA VAL A 49 -16.31 -13.28 -2.07
C VAL A 49 -15.36 -12.07 -2.04
N SER A 50 -14.82 -11.70 -3.21
CA SER A 50 -13.90 -10.56 -3.35
C SER A 50 -14.55 -9.24 -2.92
N LYS A 51 -15.79 -9.00 -3.31
CA LYS A 51 -16.58 -7.83 -2.90
C LYS A 51 -16.76 -7.76 -1.38
N LYS A 52 -17.09 -8.89 -0.74
CA LYS A 52 -17.21 -8.96 0.72
C LYS A 52 -15.88 -8.68 1.43
N GLN A 53 -14.77 -9.17 0.88
CA GLN A 53 -13.42 -8.87 1.40
C GLN A 53 -13.10 -7.38 1.28
N LEU A 54 -13.35 -6.77 0.11
CA LEU A 54 -13.15 -5.33 -0.11
C LEU A 54 -14.02 -4.47 0.81
N GLY A 55 -15.27 -4.87 1.07
CA GLY A 55 -16.12 -4.21 2.06
C GLY A 55 -15.53 -4.20 3.47
N ARG A 56 -14.93 -5.32 3.91
CA ARG A 56 -14.22 -5.38 5.21
C ARG A 56 -12.98 -4.49 5.24
N LEU A 57 -12.23 -4.43 4.12
CA LEU A 57 -11.07 -3.54 3.99
C LEU A 57 -11.50 -2.07 4.01
N TYR A 58 -12.60 -1.73 3.37
CA TYR A 58 -13.21 -0.40 3.44
C TYR A 58 -13.50 -0.01 4.90
N ASP A 59 -14.23 -0.85 5.63
CA ASP A 59 -14.57 -0.60 7.04
C ASP A 59 -13.32 -0.45 7.93
N LYS A 60 -12.27 -1.23 7.67
CA LYS A 60 -10.98 -1.10 8.38
C LYS A 60 -10.30 0.21 8.02
N ALA A 61 -10.20 0.54 6.72
CA ALA A 61 -9.56 1.75 6.24
C ALA A 61 -10.24 3.02 6.75
N VAL A 62 -11.58 3.06 6.79
CA VAL A 62 -12.34 4.20 7.36
C VAL A 62 -11.91 4.47 8.80
N ARG A 63 -11.75 3.42 9.61
CA ARG A 63 -11.35 3.56 11.02
C ARG A 63 -9.90 4.00 11.20
N GLU A 64 -8.99 3.53 10.34
CA GLU A 64 -7.53 3.72 10.52
C GLU A 64 -6.99 4.96 9.81
N VAL A 65 -7.50 5.25 8.61
CA VAL A 65 -6.95 6.29 7.71
C VAL A 65 -8.00 7.26 7.17
N GLY A 66 -9.27 7.05 7.48
CA GLY A 66 -10.38 7.92 7.12
C GLY A 66 -11.06 7.61 5.79
N GLU A 67 -12.26 8.15 5.60
CA GLU A 67 -13.18 7.83 4.50
C GLU A 67 -12.58 8.14 3.11
N ALA A 68 -11.87 9.28 2.99
CA ALA A 68 -11.28 9.68 1.71
C ALA A 68 -10.25 8.66 1.16
N SER A 69 -9.50 8.00 2.04
CA SER A 69 -8.54 6.96 1.65
C SER A 69 -9.19 5.60 1.49
N ALA A 70 -10.28 5.35 2.21
CA ALA A 70 -11.04 4.11 2.09
C ALA A 70 -11.81 4.02 0.76
N ALA A 71 -12.17 5.13 0.13
CA ALA A 71 -12.93 5.19 -1.10
C ALA A 71 -12.35 4.36 -2.27
N ILE A 72 -11.04 4.05 -2.24
CA ILE A 72 -10.43 3.17 -3.23
C ILE A 72 -11.07 1.77 -3.24
N PHE A 73 -11.49 1.25 -2.07
CA PHE A 73 -12.12 -0.07 -2.01
C PHE A 73 -13.54 -0.10 -2.57
N GLU A 74 -14.26 1.04 -2.55
CA GLU A 74 -15.53 1.18 -3.27
C GLU A 74 -15.31 1.14 -4.78
N VAL A 75 -14.28 1.86 -5.26
CA VAL A 75 -13.89 1.82 -6.67
C VAL A 75 -13.51 0.40 -7.10
N HIS A 76 -12.75 -0.34 -6.29
CA HIS A 76 -12.42 -1.75 -6.56
C HIS A 76 -13.65 -2.64 -6.64
N GLN A 77 -14.65 -2.42 -5.77
CA GLN A 77 -15.93 -3.16 -5.85
C GLN A 77 -16.66 -2.84 -7.16
N MET A 78 -16.73 -1.55 -7.54
CA MET A 78 -17.34 -1.14 -8.82
C MET A 78 -16.63 -1.76 -10.03
N MET A 79 -15.29 -1.83 -10.01
CA MET A 79 -14.52 -2.45 -11.08
C MET A 79 -14.76 -3.97 -11.19
N LEU A 80 -14.99 -4.65 -10.06
CA LEU A 80 -15.37 -6.08 -10.05
C LEU A 80 -16.81 -6.32 -10.55
N GLU A 81 -17.66 -5.29 -10.57
CA GLU A 81 -19.04 -5.34 -11.09
C GLU A 81 -19.13 -4.84 -12.54
N ASP A 82 -18.02 -4.38 -13.12
CA ASP A 82 -17.99 -3.88 -14.49
C ASP A 82 -18.37 -4.97 -15.50
N GLU A 83 -19.40 -4.69 -16.31
CA GLU A 83 -19.95 -5.65 -17.26
C GLU A 83 -18.92 -6.08 -18.29
N ASP A 84 -18.10 -5.16 -18.83
CA ASP A 84 -17.08 -5.47 -19.84
C ASP A 84 -15.99 -6.37 -19.26
N TYR A 85 -15.62 -6.14 -17.99
CA TYR A 85 -14.62 -6.94 -17.28
C TYR A 85 -15.11 -8.37 -17.06
N LEU A 86 -16.34 -8.53 -16.57
CA LEU A 86 -16.96 -9.84 -16.31
C LEU A 86 -17.23 -10.59 -17.63
N GLU A 87 -17.82 -9.94 -18.62
CA GLU A 87 -18.10 -10.55 -19.93
C GLU A 87 -16.82 -11.01 -20.63
N SER A 88 -15.72 -10.27 -20.49
CA SER A 88 -14.42 -10.68 -21.05
C SER A 88 -13.93 -12.00 -20.46
N MET A 89 -14.04 -12.21 -19.15
CA MET A 89 -13.69 -13.47 -18.50
C MET A 89 -14.60 -14.61 -18.95
N GLU A 90 -15.91 -14.38 -18.95
CA GLU A 90 -16.90 -15.39 -19.34
C GLU A 90 -16.74 -15.80 -20.79
N ASN A 91 -16.52 -14.84 -21.70
CA ASN A 91 -16.28 -15.11 -23.12
C ASN A 91 -15.02 -15.95 -23.33
N MET A 92 -13.94 -15.65 -22.60
CA MET A 92 -12.71 -16.42 -22.67
C MET A 92 -12.95 -17.87 -22.20
N ILE A 93 -13.66 -18.05 -21.08
CA ILE A 93 -14.02 -19.40 -20.56
C ILE A 93 -14.82 -20.16 -21.60
N ARG A 94 -15.90 -19.57 -22.16
CA ARG A 94 -16.79 -20.24 -23.10
C ARG A 94 -16.16 -20.53 -24.47
N THR A 95 -15.32 -19.61 -24.97
CA THR A 95 -14.76 -19.73 -26.33
C THR A 95 -13.45 -20.52 -26.36
N GLU A 96 -12.60 -20.32 -25.35
CA GLU A 96 -11.27 -20.94 -25.30
C GLU A 96 -11.21 -22.19 -24.42
N LEU A 97 -12.31 -22.51 -23.70
CA LEU A 97 -12.44 -23.66 -22.80
C LEU A 97 -11.29 -23.68 -21.76
N VAL A 98 -11.04 -22.54 -21.12
CA VAL A 98 -9.99 -22.36 -20.10
C VAL A 98 -10.59 -22.24 -18.70
N ASN A 99 -9.79 -22.59 -17.70
CA ASN A 99 -10.18 -22.50 -16.29
C ASN A 99 -10.36 -21.03 -15.82
N ALA A 100 -11.17 -20.83 -14.83
CA ALA A 100 -11.54 -19.53 -14.27
C ALA A 100 -10.32 -18.71 -13.81
N GLU A 101 -9.34 -19.34 -13.18
CA GLU A 101 -8.11 -18.67 -12.73
C GLU A 101 -7.35 -18.05 -13.91
N TYR A 102 -7.23 -18.80 -15.01
CA TYR A 102 -6.54 -18.29 -16.20
C TYR A 102 -7.32 -17.15 -16.86
N ALA A 103 -8.63 -17.28 -16.99
CA ALA A 103 -9.49 -16.25 -17.55
C ALA A 103 -9.41 -14.95 -16.71
N ALA A 104 -9.47 -15.05 -15.38
CA ALA A 104 -9.34 -13.91 -14.49
C ALA A 104 -7.97 -13.21 -14.59
N ALA A 105 -6.88 -13.99 -14.59
CA ALA A 105 -5.52 -13.45 -14.73
C ALA A 105 -5.32 -12.76 -16.08
N ALA A 106 -5.66 -13.44 -17.18
CA ALA A 106 -5.46 -12.92 -18.53
C ALA A 106 -6.33 -11.68 -18.81
N THR A 107 -7.59 -11.67 -18.34
CA THR A 107 -8.46 -10.48 -18.45
C THR A 107 -7.88 -9.33 -17.62
N GLY A 108 -7.42 -9.60 -16.40
CA GLY A 108 -6.77 -8.60 -15.55
C GLY A 108 -5.55 -7.98 -16.21
N ASP A 109 -4.67 -8.78 -16.79
CA ASP A 109 -3.49 -8.29 -17.51
C ASP A 109 -3.89 -7.42 -18.71
N ASN A 110 -4.85 -7.85 -19.52
CA ASN A 110 -5.34 -7.11 -20.68
C ASN A 110 -5.91 -5.75 -20.29
N PHE A 111 -6.76 -5.69 -19.28
CA PHE A 111 -7.35 -4.43 -18.80
C PHE A 111 -6.28 -3.52 -18.17
N ALA A 112 -5.35 -4.09 -17.39
CA ALA A 112 -4.24 -3.33 -16.82
C ALA A 112 -3.34 -2.71 -17.90
N GLU A 113 -3.05 -3.43 -18.99
CA GLU A 113 -2.30 -2.92 -20.14
C GLU A 113 -3.07 -1.82 -20.88
N MET A 114 -4.39 -1.98 -21.06
CA MET A 114 -5.25 -0.96 -21.64
C MET A 114 -5.20 0.35 -20.84
N PHE A 115 -5.35 0.30 -19.52
CA PHE A 115 -5.24 1.47 -18.68
C PHE A 115 -3.84 2.08 -18.71
N ALA A 116 -2.79 1.25 -18.67
CA ALA A 116 -1.40 1.71 -18.72
C ALA A 116 -1.05 2.42 -20.04
N ALA A 117 -1.72 2.07 -21.15
CA ALA A 117 -1.53 2.67 -22.47
C ALA A 117 -2.29 3.99 -22.69
N MET A 118 -3.17 4.41 -21.75
CA MET A 118 -3.90 5.67 -21.85
C MET A 118 -2.97 6.87 -21.65
N ASP A 119 -3.30 8.01 -22.25
CA ASP A 119 -2.51 9.25 -22.11
C ASP A 119 -2.74 9.95 -20.76
N ASP A 120 -3.90 9.74 -20.14
CA ASP A 120 -4.29 10.34 -18.87
C ASP A 120 -3.60 9.67 -17.68
N GLU A 121 -2.84 10.43 -16.91
CA GLU A 121 -2.07 9.91 -15.76
C GLU A 121 -2.96 9.34 -14.64
N TYR A 122 -4.18 9.85 -14.50
CA TYR A 122 -5.14 9.30 -13.53
C TYR A 122 -5.62 7.93 -13.96
N MET A 123 -5.92 7.75 -15.25
CA MET A 123 -6.31 6.46 -15.81
C MET A 123 -5.16 5.46 -15.81
N LYS A 124 -3.93 5.87 -16.11
CA LYS A 124 -2.75 5.00 -15.99
C LYS A 124 -2.59 4.42 -14.58
N ALA A 125 -2.86 5.22 -13.56
CA ALA A 125 -2.78 4.76 -12.18
C ALA A 125 -3.77 3.61 -11.88
N ARG A 126 -4.91 3.56 -12.60
CA ARG A 126 -5.92 2.49 -12.46
C ARG A 126 -5.41 1.11 -12.92
N SER A 127 -4.35 1.06 -13.72
CA SER A 127 -3.70 -0.21 -14.07
C SER A 127 -3.29 -1.03 -12.83
N ALA A 128 -2.80 -0.36 -11.79
CA ALA A 128 -2.44 -1.02 -10.54
C ALA A 128 -3.68 -1.53 -9.77
N ASP A 129 -4.78 -0.77 -9.82
CA ASP A 129 -6.03 -1.16 -9.18
C ASP A 129 -6.63 -2.41 -9.84
N VAL A 130 -6.62 -2.46 -11.20
CA VAL A 130 -7.05 -3.66 -11.94
C VAL A 130 -6.22 -4.88 -11.55
N LYS A 131 -4.91 -4.73 -11.40
CA LYS A 131 -4.04 -5.84 -10.95
C LYS A 131 -4.41 -6.31 -9.55
N ASP A 132 -4.65 -5.40 -8.61
CA ASP A 132 -5.02 -5.74 -7.23
C ASP A 132 -6.33 -6.56 -7.18
N ILE A 133 -7.38 -6.13 -7.91
CA ILE A 133 -8.66 -6.85 -7.95
C ILE A 133 -8.53 -8.21 -8.67
N SER A 134 -7.73 -8.29 -9.74
CA SER A 134 -7.53 -9.52 -10.49
C SER A 134 -6.73 -10.55 -9.69
N GLU A 135 -5.66 -10.14 -9.02
CA GLU A 135 -4.88 -10.99 -8.11
C GLU A 135 -5.75 -11.51 -6.96
N ARG A 136 -6.65 -10.68 -6.42
CA ARG A 136 -7.63 -11.08 -5.40
C ARG A 136 -8.58 -12.13 -5.94
N LEU A 137 -9.11 -11.92 -7.15
CA LEU A 137 -10.05 -12.85 -7.78
C LEU A 137 -9.39 -14.21 -8.02
N VAL A 138 -8.16 -14.23 -8.58
CA VAL A 138 -7.38 -15.44 -8.81
C VAL A 138 -7.13 -16.18 -7.49
N ARG A 139 -6.79 -15.48 -6.42
CA ARG A 139 -6.56 -16.06 -5.10
C ARG A 139 -7.80 -16.73 -4.54
N ASN A 140 -8.96 -16.07 -4.66
CA ASN A 140 -10.23 -16.64 -4.23
C ASN A 140 -10.62 -17.87 -5.06
N LEU A 141 -10.38 -17.85 -6.38
CA LEU A 141 -10.60 -19.00 -7.27
C LEU A 141 -9.69 -20.17 -6.94
N SER A 142 -8.44 -19.91 -6.55
CA SER A 142 -7.46 -20.93 -6.16
C SER A 142 -7.70 -21.50 -4.75
N GLY A 143 -8.68 -20.97 -4.01
CA GLY A 143 -8.95 -21.38 -2.64
C GLY A 143 -7.91 -20.91 -1.62
N GLU A 144 -7.01 -20.02 -2.02
CA GLU A 144 -6.09 -19.35 -1.14
C GLU A 144 -6.81 -18.19 -0.46
N GLY A 145 -6.96 -18.22 0.84
CA GLY A 145 -7.61 -17.14 1.60
C GLY A 145 -6.81 -15.82 1.56
N ASP A 146 -7.36 -14.78 2.15
CA ASP A 146 -6.62 -13.53 2.37
C ASP A 146 -5.33 -13.82 3.15
N ASN A 147 -4.21 -13.24 2.68
CA ASN A 147 -2.97 -13.28 3.46
C ASN A 147 -3.19 -12.51 4.76
N ASP A 148 -3.10 -13.20 5.89
CA ASP A 148 -3.17 -12.55 7.19
C ASP A 148 -1.85 -11.85 7.50
N LEU A 149 -1.71 -10.62 7.04
CA LEU A 149 -0.57 -9.75 7.32
C LEU A 149 -0.66 -9.11 8.72
N SER A 150 -1.74 -9.34 9.46
CA SER A 150 -1.93 -8.78 10.80
C SER A 150 -1.11 -9.51 11.88
N SER A 151 -0.70 -10.73 11.63
CA SER A 151 0.04 -11.57 12.58
C SER A 151 1.56 -11.35 12.58
N MET A 152 2.08 -10.44 11.75
CA MET A 152 3.52 -10.16 11.63
C MET A 152 4.10 -9.55 12.92
N GLU A 153 5.34 -9.89 13.24
CA GLU A 153 6.13 -9.16 14.25
C GLU A 153 6.52 -7.77 13.72
N PRO A 154 6.78 -6.78 14.61
CA PRO A 154 7.19 -5.45 14.19
C PRO A 154 8.38 -5.49 13.23
N SER A 155 8.20 -5.01 12.00
CA SER A 155 9.17 -5.22 10.91
C SER A 155 9.25 -4.05 9.95
N VAL A 156 10.39 -3.92 9.29
CA VAL A 156 10.58 -3.12 8.09
C VAL A 156 10.01 -3.91 6.90
N ILE A 157 8.96 -3.41 6.30
CA ILE A 157 8.29 -4.04 5.17
C ILE A 157 9.07 -3.70 3.90
N VAL A 158 9.56 -4.73 3.23
CA VAL A 158 10.31 -4.61 1.98
C VAL A 158 9.56 -5.33 0.88
N ALA A 159 9.17 -4.63 -0.17
CA ALA A 159 8.36 -5.16 -1.27
C ALA A 159 8.80 -4.60 -2.63
N ASP A 160 8.33 -5.23 -3.69
CA ASP A 160 8.47 -4.68 -5.04
C ASP A 160 7.61 -3.40 -5.18
N ASP A 161 6.32 -3.53 -4.89
CA ASP A 161 5.34 -2.47 -4.67
C ASP A 161 4.26 -3.02 -3.74
N LEU A 162 3.47 -2.16 -3.12
CA LEU A 162 2.40 -2.54 -2.23
C LEU A 162 1.06 -2.05 -2.75
N SER A 163 0.11 -2.96 -2.83
CA SER A 163 -1.28 -2.64 -3.17
C SER A 163 -2.03 -1.98 -2.01
N PRO A 164 -3.13 -1.26 -2.28
CA PRO A 164 -4.00 -0.73 -1.23
C PRO A 164 -4.49 -1.83 -0.28
N SER A 165 -4.84 -2.97 -0.84
CA SER A 165 -5.34 -4.13 -0.08
C SER A 165 -4.31 -4.68 0.89
N GLU A 166 -3.04 -4.82 0.47
CA GLU A 166 -1.96 -5.30 1.33
C GLU A 166 -1.68 -4.33 2.46
N THR A 167 -1.58 -3.03 2.15
CA THR A 167 -1.24 -2.02 3.14
C THR A 167 -2.29 -1.87 4.25
N VAL A 168 -3.58 -1.97 3.93
CA VAL A 168 -4.66 -1.89 4.93
C VAL A 168 -4.79 -3.18 5.75
N GLN A 169 -4.40 -4.34 5.20
CA GLN A 169 -4.40 -5.60 5.97
C GLN A 169 -3.36 -5.60 7.09
N MET A 170 -2.25 -4.89 6.93
CA MET A 170 -1.19 -4.81 7.93
C MET A 170 -1.68 -4.11 9.21
N ASP A 171 -1.08 -4.49 10.34
CA ASP A 171 -1.25 -3.78 11.60
C ASP A 171 -0.22 -2.64 11.66
N LYS A 172 -0.70 -1.40 11.70
CA LYS A 172 0.15 -0.20 11.70
C LYS A 172 1.14 -0.15 12.88
N GLU A 173 0.80 -0.77 14.01
CA GLU A 173 1.68 -0.82 15.19
C GLU A 173 2.87 -1.76 14.99
N LYS A 174 2.77 -2.64 13.99
CA LYS A 174 3.80 -3.61 13.63
C LYS A 174 4.62 -3.20 12.41
N ILE A 175 4.30 -2.09 11.76
CA ILE A 175 5.05 -1.58 10.62
C ILE A 175 6.07 -0.55 11.13
N LEU A 176 7.35 -0.87 11.04
CA LEU A 176 8.42 0.06 11.39
C LEU A 176 8.73 1.03 10.25
N ALA A 177 8.79 0.54 9.02
CA ALA A 177 8.99 1.34 7.81
C ALA A 177 8.49 0.60 6.57
N PHE A 178 8.28 1.35 5.48
CA PHE A 178 8.09 0.80 4.13
C PHE A 178 9.32 1.07 3.26
N VAL A 179 9.75 0.07 2.51
CA VAL A 179 10.81 0.17 1.50
C VAL A 179 10.35 -0.54 0.23
N THR A 180 10.15 0.19 -0.87
CA THR A 180 9.69 -0.41 -2.12
C THR A 180 10.67 -0.17 -3.26
N VAL A 181 10.80 -1.17 -4.15
CA VAL A 181 11.62 -1.08 -5.38
C VAL A 181 10.96 -0.15 -6.38
N HIS A 182 9.65 -0.28 -6.54
CA HIS A 182 8.84 0.56 -7.41
C HIS A 182 7.94 1.50 -6.60
N GLY A 183 7.13 2.27 -7.29
CA GLY A 183 6.19 3.21 -6.70
C GLY A 183 6.56 4.67 -6.93
N SER A 184 5.59 5.53 -6.70
CA SER A 184 5.73 6.99 -6.82
C SER A 184 5.37 7.69 -5.50
N THR A 185 5.73 8.97 -5.39
CA THR A 185 5.35 9.77 -4.20
C THR A 185 3.84 9.97 -4.05
N ASN A 186 3.07 9.61 -5.06
CA ASN A 186 1.61 9.66 -5.09
C ASN A 186 1.00 8.25 -5.07
N SER A 187 1.79 7.19 -4.90
CA SER A 187 1.28 5.83 -4.72
C SER A 187 0.48 5.68 -3.42
N HIS A 188 -0.38 4.69 -3.35
CA HIS A 188 -1.15 4.39 -2.13
C HIS A 188 -0.23 4.15 -0.94
N THR A 189 0.85 3.41 -1.11
CA THR A 189 1.88 3.18 -0.07
C THR A 189 2.45 4.50 0.45
N ALA A 190 2.76 5.44 -0.45
CA ALA A 190 3.29 6.75 -0.08
C ALA A 190 2.26 7.61 0.68
N ILE A 191 1.00 7.57 0.26
CA ILE A 191 -0.08 8.29 0.93
C ILE A 191 -0.31 7.72 2.33
N LEU A 192 -0.43 6.41 2.46
CA LEU A 192 -0.63 5.73 3.73
C LEU A 192 0.54 5.92 4.69
N ALA A 193 1.79 5.80 4.22
CA ALA A 193 2.97 6.05 5.04
C ALA A 193 2.94 7.45 5.68
N ARG A 194 2.56 8.48 4.90
CA ARG A 194 2.39 9.85 5.42
C ARG A 194 1.26 9.97 6.44
N MET A 195 0.11 9.33 6.18
CA MET A 195 -1.05 9.38 7.09
C MET A 195 -0.79 8.65 8.40
N MET A 196 -0.03 7.56 8.32
CA MET A 196 0.32 6.74 9.49
C MET A 196 1.58 7.24 10.21
N ASN A 197 2.28 8.25 9.67
CA ASN A 197 3.57 8.76 10.16
C ASN A 197 4.66 7.67 10.20
N ILE A 198 4.67 6.78 9.22
CA ILE A 198 5.62 5.67 9.11
C ILE A 198 6.72 6.05 8.12
N PRO A 199 8.02 5.94 8.47
CA PRO A 199 9.12 6.17 7.54
C PRO A 199 8.97 5.32 6.29
N ALA A 200 9.14 5.93 5.11
CA ALA A 200 9.00 5.20 3.86
C ALA A 200 9.95 5.68 2.78
N LEU A 201 10.55 4.72 2.10
CA LEU A 201 11.42 4.91 0.94
C LEU A 201 10.82 4.17 -0.26
N ILE A 202 10.77 4.85 -1.39
CA ILE A 202 10.27 4.29 -2.65
C ILE A 202 11.32 4.42 -3.75
N GLY A 203 11.20 3.60 -4.79
CA GLY A 203 12.13 3.62 -5.92
C GLY A 203 13.55 3.21 -5.51
N VAL A 204 13.67 2.27 -4.58
CA VAL A 204 14.97 1.78 -4.10
C VAL A 204 15.49 0.74 -5.08
N PRO A 205 16.63 0.97 -5.76
CA PRO A 205 17.15 0.05 -6.78
C PRO A 205 17.82 -1.17 -6.13
N MET A 206 17.03 -2.12 -5.65
CA MET A 206 17.51 -3.34 -4.99
C MET A 206 16.86 -4.58 -5.57
N ASP A 207 17.55 -5.71 -5.47
CA ASP A 207 17.01 -7.04 -5.82
C ASP A 207 16.46 -7.72 -4.56
N LEU A 208 15.15 -7.97 -4.55
CA LEU A 208 14.48 -8.65 -3.44
C LEU A 208 14.93 -10.11 -3.26
N ASN A 209 15.49 -10.73 -4.30
CA ASN A 209 15.97 -12.12 -4.20
C ASN A 209 17.19 -12.26 -3.29
N GLY A 210 17.97 -11.19 -3.15
CA GLY A 210 19.12 -11.14 -2.25
C GLY A 210 18.75 -10.92 -0.78
N LEU A 211 17.49 -10.57 -0.47
CA LEU A 211 17.03 -10.25 0.86
C LEU A 211 16.27 -11.44 1.48
N LYS A 212 16.39 -11.56 2.80
CA LYS A 212 15.70 -12.60 3.58
C LYS A 212 14.93 -11.97 4.72
N THR A 213 13.73 -12.44 4.95
CA THR A 213 12.96 -12.10 6.16
C THR A 213 13.77 -12.41 7.40
N GLY A 214 13.77 -11.51 8.38
CA GLY A 214 14.55 -11.60 9.62
C GLY A 214 15.90 -10.90 9.58
N MET A 215 16.41 -10.48 8.41
CA MET A 215 17.60 -9.61 8.33
C MET A 215 17.35 -8.29 9.04
N THR A 216 18.38 -7.68 9.60
CA THR A 216 18.25 -6.34 10.20
C THR A 216 18.39 -5.26 9.12
N ALA A 217 17.49 -4.28 9.13
CA ALA A 217 17.61 -3.09 8.29
C ALA A 217 17.54 -1.81 9.13
N VAL A 218 18.28 -0.81 8.68
CA VAL A 218 18.13 0.60 9.08
C VAL A 218 17.47 1.34 7.93
N VAL A 219 16.40 2.07 8.21
CA VAL A 219 15.74 2.95 7.26
C VAL A 219 15.85 4.38 7.76
N ASP A 220 16.54 5.21 7.02
CA ASP A 220 16.71 6.64 7.29
C ASP A 220 15.94 7.48 6.26
N GLY A 221 14.73 7.87 6.61
CA GLY A 221 13.88 8.73 5.79
C GLY A 221 14.36 10.18 5.71
N PHE A 222 15.33 10.62 6.51
CA PHE A 222 15.93 11.95 6.40
C PHE A 222 16.94 12.02 5.25
N SER A 223 17.81 10.98 5.16
CA SER A 223 18.81 10.88 4.07
C SER A 223 18.28 10.12 2.85
N GLY A 224 17.16 9.37 2.99
CA GLY A 224 16.62 8.53 1.94
C GLY A 224 17.39 7.20 1.77
N GLN A 225 18.08 6.74 2.81
CA GLN A 225 18.92 5.54 2.76
C GLN A 225 18.28 4.35 3.46
N VAL A 226 18.50 3.16 2.90
CA VAL A 226 18.25 1.89 3.59
C VAL A 226 19.54 1.09 3.62
N ILE A 227 19.87 0.53 4.80
CA ILE A 227 21.08 -0.25 5.04
C ILE A 227 20.65 -1.61 5.58
N PHE A 228 20.95 -2.67 4.83
CA PHE A 228 20.73 -4.05 5.27
C PHE A 228 21.99 -4.62 5.91
N GLU A 229 21.79 -5.39 7.00
CA GLU A 229 22.87 -5.95 7.81
C GLU A 229 23.92 -4.89 8.18
N PRO A 230 23.51 -3.83 8.93
CA PRO A 230 24.41 -2.76 9.34
C PRO A 230 25.51 -3.26 10.25
N GLU A 231 26.73 -2.74 10.11
CA GLU A 231 27.84 -2.98 11.01
C GLU A 231 27.57 -2.35 12.39
N GLU A 232 28.28 -2.78 13.40
CA GLU A 232 28.05 -2.41 14.79
C GLU A 232 28.13 -0.88 15.02
N ASP A 233 29.04 -0.22 14.33
CA ASP A 233 29.21 1.24 14.44
C ASP A 233 27.99 1.97 13.86
N VAL A 234 27.46 1.50 12.74
CA VAL A 234 26.24 2.04 12.12
C VAL A 234 25.02 1.80 13.00
N ARG A 235 24.95 0.63 13.66
CA ARG A 235 23.86 0.33 14.62
C ARG A 235 23.85 1.32 15.78
N LYS A 236 25.00 1.53 16.42
CA LYS A 236 25.13 2.43 17.57
C LYS A 236 24.81 3.90 17.18
N GLU A 237 25.29 4.34 16.04
CA GLU A 237 24.99 5.67 15.55
C GLU A 237 23.49 5.84 15.26
N THR A 238 22.87 4.81 14.67
CA THR A 238 21.43 4.80 14.40
C THR A 238 20.61 4.83 15.69
N GLU A 239 20.95 4.00 16.67
CA GLU A 239 20.26 3.98 17.98
C GLU A 239 20.31 5.34 18.66
N LYS A 240 21.47 6.01 18.63
CA LYS A 240 21.61 7.35 19.18
C LYS A 240 20.70 8.37 18.45
N ARG A 241 20.68 8.35 17.12
CA ARG A 241 19.81 9.21 16.31
C ARG A 241 18.33 8.93 16.54
N MET A 242 17.94 7.66 16.70
CA MET A 242 16.57 7.27 17.05
C MET A 242 16.15 7.85 18.41
N GLN A 243 17.04 7.79 19.42
CA GLN A 243 16.77 8.38 20.74
C GLN A 243 16.60 9.90 20.67
N GLU A 244 17.51 10.59 19.97
CA GLU A 244 17.43 12.03 19.78
C GLU A 244 16.13 12.45 19.07
N GLU A 245 15.68 11.68 18.08
CA GLU A 245 14.43 11.95 17.36
C GLU A 245 13.20 11.67 18.23
N ALA A 246 13.22 10.59 19.01
CA ALA A 246 12.14 10.28 19.97
C ALA A 246 12.00 11.38 21.04
N GLU A 247 13.11 11.92 21.55
CA GLU A 247 13.08 13.05 22.48
C GLU A 247 12.48 14.32 21.86
N LYS A 248 12.84 14.62 20.60
CA LYS A 248 12.23 15.75 19.87
C LYS A 248 10.73 15.58 19.67
N GLN A 249 10.28 14.38 19.29
CA GLN A 249 8.86 14.07 19.11
C GLN A 249 8.11 14.23 20.43
N LYS A 250 8.66 13.74 21.53
CA LYS A 250 8.07 13.91 22.87
C LYS A 250 7.93 15.38 23.25
N LEU A 251 8.96 16.19 23.00
CA LEU A 251 8.89 17.63 23.24
C LEU A 251 7.80 18.31 22.39
N LEU A 252 7.65 17.92 21.13
CA LEU A 252 6.60 18.44 20.26
C LEU A 252 5.20 18.05 20.74
N GLU A 253 5.03 16.81 21.24
CA GLU A 253 3.77 16.37 21.83
C GLU A 253 3.41 17.13 23.11
N GLU A 254 4.37 17.43 23.95
CA GLU A 254 4.18 18.24 25.15
C GLU A 254 3.75 19.69 24.84
N LEU A 255 4.06 20.17 23.63
CA LEU A 255 3.62 21.50 23.16
C LEU A 255 2.19 21.51 22.60
N LYS A 256 1.64 20.33 22.24
CA LYS A 256 0.26 20.20 21.78
C LYS A 256 -0.72 20.73 22.84
N GLY A 257 -1.59 21.65 22.43
CA GLY A 257 -2.61 22.24 23.33
C GLY A 257 -2.09 23.36 24.25
N LYS A 258 -0.81 23.70 24.23
CA LYS A 258 -0.31 24.89 24.92
C LYS A 258 -0.65 26.14 24.11
N GLU A 259 -0.95 27.23 24.82
CA GLU A 259 -1.18 28.52 24.16
C GLU A 259 0.09 29.03 23.48
N ASN A 260 -0.06 29.53 22.27
CA ASN A 260 1.05 30.15 21.50
C ASN A 260 1.31 31.55 22.03
N ILE A 261 2.07 31.62 23.13
CA ILE A 261 2.43 32.89 23.79
C ILE A 261 3.95 33.03 23.75
N THR A 262 4.42 34.17 23.27
CA THR A 262 5.86 34.52 23.30
C THR A 262 6.33 34.81 24.72
N PRO A 263 7.66 34.77 25.03
CA PRO A 263 8.18 35.06 26.36
C PRO A 263 7.80 36.43 26.90
N ASP A 264 7.50 37.39 26.02
CA ASP A 264 7.01 38.74 26.35
C ASP A 264 5.49 38.83 26.49
N GLY A 265 4.78 37.68 26.51
CA GLY A 265 3.33 37.58 26.78
C GLY A 265 2.44 37.87 25.57
N ARG A 266 2.94 37.95 24.35
CA ARG A 266 2.12 38.16 23.15
C ARG A 266 1.54 36.84 22.65
N LYS A 267 0.25 36.79 22.42
CA LYS A 267 -0.42 35.64 21.79
C LYS A 267 -0.23 35.68 20.28
N ILE A 268 0.37 34.61 19.72
CA ILE A 268 0.56 34.44 18.26
C ILE A 268 -0.53 33.50 17.75
N ASN A 269 -1.30 33.99 16.79
CA ASN A 269 -2.26 33.15 16.06
C ASN A 269 -1.58 32.48 14.87
N ILE A 270 -1.42 31.16 14.93
CA ILE A 270 -0.96 30.35 13.80
C ILE A 270 -2.19 29.92 13.01
N LEU A 271 -2.33 30.46 11.79
CA LEU A 271 -3.45 30.17 10.90
C LEU A 271 -2.97 29.30 9.74
N SER A 272 -3.73 28.25 9.45
CA SER A 272 -3.53 27.47 8.21
C SER A 272 -4.29 28.12 7.06
N LEU A 273 -3.82 27.95 5.82
CA LEU A 273 -4.47 28.41 4.60
C LEU A 273 -5.91 27.88 4.45
N ILE A 274 -6.22 26.72 5.02
CA ILE A 274 -7.59 26.18 5.03
C ILE A 274 -8.58 27.04 5.83
N HIS A 275 -8.10 27.83 6.78
CA HIS A 275 -8.92 28.77 7.55
C HIS A 275 -9.13 30.12 6.84
N ILE A 276 -8.45 30.38 5.73
CA ILE A 276 -8.56 31.62 4.94
C ILE A 276 -9.67 31.53 3.88
N SER A 277 -10.18 30.31 3.61
CA SER A 277 -11.23 30.08 2.62
C SER A 277 -12.66 30.36 3.12
N GLU A 278 -12.87 30.63 4.42
CA GLU A 278 -14.15 31.18 4.86
C GLU A 278 -14.23 32.66 4.46
N PRO A 279 -15.21 33.04 3.63
CA PRO A 279 -15.41 34.46 3.34
C PRO A 279 -15.75 35.14 4.66
N THR A 280 -14.91 36.07 5.06
CA THR A 280 -15.12 36.92 6.22
C THR A 280 -16.47 37.60 6.07
N ARG A 281 -17.50 37.11 6.77
CA ARG A 281 -18.81 37.78 6.94
C ARG A 281 -18.70 38.99 7.84
N LEU A 282 -17.58 39.71 7.82
CA LEU A 282 -17.30 40.87 8.66
C LEU A 282 -16.92 42.11 7.85
N ALA A 283 -17.60 42.32 6.70
CA ALA A 283 -17.52 43.57 5.98
C ALA A 283 -18.89 43.95 5.44
N LEU A 284 -19.84 44.17 6.34
CA LEU A 284 -21.05 44.97 6.06
C LEU A 284 -21.37 45.80 7.29
#